data_f07e0b3f826551d85a950ab1efca4fd5
#
_entry.id   f07e0b3f826551d85a950ab1efca4fd5
#
_cell.length_a   1.000
_cell.length_b   1.000
_cell.length_c   1.000
_cell.angle_alpha   90.00
_cell.angle_beta   90.00
_cell.angle_gamma   90.00
#
_symmetry.space_group_name_H-M   'P 1'
#
loop_
_entity.id
_entity.type
_entity.pdbx_description
1 polymer ?
#
loop_
_entity_poly.entity_id
_entity_poly.type
_entity_poly.pdbx_seq_one_letter_code
_entity_poly.pdbx_strand_id
1 'polypeptide(L)'
;MSTQETELVIQKSAVVSAPPERAFEVFTDEIATWWPYDTHSVEAMDDGDSSPKTVVFETGPAGRLFEVMSTGKEAHWANVIAWEPPHRFVLEWKTNPDAIAPTEVEVRFTPEGDGTRVDLEHRGFEALGKDAEEAHGSYSNGWPKVFQDYVETVGK
;
A
#
# COMPACT_ATOMS: atom_id res chain seq x y z
N MET A 1 -12.31 -20.73 -22.15
CA MET A 1 -11.81 -19.36 -21.87
C MET A 1 -11.34 -19.28 -20.43
N SER A 2 -10.24 -18.65 -20.22
CA SER A 2 -9.69 -18.51 -18.89
C SER A 2 -10.18 -17.22 -18.23
N THR A 3 -10.71 -17.34 -17.01
CA THR A 3 -11.09 -16.14 -16.24
C THR A 3 -9.87 -15.38 -15.75
N GLN A 4 -8.71 -16.01 -15.76
CA GLN A 4 -7.47 -15.37 -15.33
C GLN A 4 -7.06 -14.22 -16.24
N GLU A 5 -7.49 -14.25 -17.49
CA GLU A 5 -7.18 -13.20 -18.43
C GLU A 5 -7.86 -11.88 -18.04
N THR A 6 -8.93 -11.95 -17.26
CA THR A 6 -9.66 -10.77 -16.82
C THR A 6 -9.33 -10.39 -15.38
N GLU A 7 -8.52 -11.20 -14.70
CA GLU A 7 -8.15 -10.89 -13.34
C GLU A 7 -7.05 -9.83 -13.32
N LEU A 8 -7.36 -8.71 -12.72
CA LEU A 8 -6.41 -7.63 -12.56
C LEU A 8 -5.94 -7.62 -11.11
N VAL A 9 -4.85 -8.33 -10.86
CA VAL A 9 -4.28 -8.48 -9.53
C VAL A 9 -2.80 -8.16 -9.58
N ILE A 10 -2.29 -7.51 -8.55
CA ILE A 10 -0.87 -7.25 -8.38
C ILE A 10 -0.42 -8.05 -7.17
N GLN A 11 0.63 -8.86 -7.32
CA GLN A 11 1.17 -9.67 -6.24
C GLN A 11 2.67 -9.41 -6.11
N LYS A 12 3.12 -9.15 -4.88
CA LYS A 12 4.53 -9.00 -4.55
C LYS A 12 4.83 -9.86 -3.35
N SER A 13 6.01 -10.46 -3.32
CA SER A 13 6.41 -11.34 -2.23
C SER A 13 7.91 -11.21 -1.99
N ALA A 14 8.31 -11.24 -0.73
CA ALA A 14 9.72 -11.22 -0.35
C ALA A 14 9.87 -11.83 1.03
N VAL A 15 11.08 -12.35 1.30
CA VAL A 15 11.43 -12.82 2.63
C VAL A 15 12.37 -11.78 3.23
N VAL A 16 12.03 -11.29 4.42
CA VAL A 16 12.83 -10.30 5.14
C VAL A 16 13.43 -10.92 6.38
N SER A 17 14.53 -10.36 6.88
CA SER A 17 15.28 -10.94 7.98
C SER A 17 14.79 -10.51 9.37
N ALA A 18 13.58 -9.94 9.46
CA ALA A 18 12.98 -9.53 10.72
C ALA A 18 11.85 -10.46 11.11
N PRO A 19 11.53 -10.58 12.42
CA PRO A 19 10.37 -11.38 12.84
C PRO A 19 9.06 -10.73 12.40
N PRO A 20 7.95 -11.50 12.37
CA PRO A 20 6.67 -10.97 11.91
C PRO A 20 6.22 -9.69 12.61
N GLU A 21 6.41 -9.59 13.91
CA GLU A 21 6.03 -8.39 14.67
C GLU A 21 6.76 -7.16 14.16
N ARG A 22 8.06 -7.29 13.88
CA ARG A 22 8.85 -6.17 13.38
C ARG A 22 8.53 -5.87 11.93
N ALA A 23 8.38 -6.91 11.12
CA ALA A 23 8.01 -6.73 9.70
C ALA A 23 6.68 -6.01 9.57
N PHE A 24 5.72 -6.36 10.40
CA PHE A 24 4.40 -5.73 10.45
C PHE A 24 4.52 -4.25 10.90
N GLU A 25 5.28 -4.00 11.95
CA GLU A 25 5.46 -2.65 12.50
C GLU A 25 6.10 -1.71 11.49
N VAL A 26 7.14 -2.17 10.79
CA VAL A 26 7.81 -1.32 9.79
C VAL A 26 6.87 -0.97 8.65
N PHE A 27 6.04 -1.92 8.22
CA PHE A 27 5.09 -1.66 7.13
C PHE A 27 4.02 -0.65 7.53
N THR A 28 3.57 -0.70 8.76
CA THR A 28 2.44 0.10 9.24
C THR A 28 2.88 1.35 10.00
N ASP A 29 3.33 1.17 11.22
CA ASP A 29 3.68 2.27 12.12
C ASP A 29 4.81 3.14 11.57
N GLU A 30 5.78 2.52 10.91
CA GLU A 30 6.97 3.20 10.41
C GLU A 30 6.94 3.45 8.92
N ILE A 31 5.76 3.48 8.32
CA ILE A 31 5.62 3.65 6.87
C ILE A 31 6.29 4.93 6.39
N ALA A 32 6.29 5.98 7.20
CA ALA A 32 6.88 7.25 6.84
C ALA A 32 8.40 7.18 6.65
N THR A 33 9.05 6.14 7.18
CA THR A 33 10.50 6.00 7.07
C THR A 33 10.95 5.46 5.73
N TRP A 34 10.07 4.81 4.97
CA TRP A 34 10.48 4.15 3.73
C TRP A 34 9.62 4.49 2.51
N TRP A 35 8.47 5.12 2.68
CA TRP A 35 7.62 5.45 1.53
C TRP A 35 8.33 6.46 0.62
N PRO A 36 8.40 6.21 -0.71
CA PRO A 36 9.12 7.11 -1.64
C PRO A 36 8.25 8.31 -2.01
N TYR A 37 8.24 9.32 -1.17
CA TYR A 37 7.42 10.53 -1.36
C TYR A 37 7.71 11.24 -2.67
N ASP A 38 8.97 11.22 -3.11
CA ASP A 38 9.40 12.00 -4.28
C ASP A 38 8.68 11.55 -5.54
N THR A 39 8.34 10.27 -5.61
CA THR A 39 7.81 9.67 -6.83
C THR A 39 6.41 9.11 -6.66
N HIS A 40 5.96 8.88 -5.42
CA HIS A 40 4.71 8.17 -5.15
C HIS A 40 3.80 8.92 -4.19
N SER A 41 3.80 10.26 -4.27
CA SER A 41 2.85 11.09 -3.55
C SER A 41 1.64 11.34 -4.42
N VAL A 42 0.46 11.13 -3.88
CA VAL A 42 -0.79 11.35 -4.62
C VAL A 42 -1.04 12.85 -4.85
N GLU A 43 -0.95 13.62 -3.79
CA GLU A 43 -1.31 15.04 -3.85
C GLU A 43 -0.26 15.88 -4.57
N ALA A 44 1.01 15.52 -4.46
CA ALA A 44 2.07 16.27 -5.12
C ALA A 44 1.97 16.23 -6.64
N MET A 45 1.29 15.25 -7.18
CA MET A 45 1.08 15.15 -8.62
C MET A 45 0.00 16.11 -9.12
N ASP A 46 -0.92 16.50 -8.24
CA ASP A 46 -2.04 17.36 -8.59
C ASP A 46 -1.81 18.82 -8.22
N ASP A 47 -0.97 19.07 -7.23
CA ASP A 47 -0.75 20.41 -6.68
C ASP A 47 0.75 20.73 -6.68
N GLY A 48 1.18 21.48 -7.68
CA GLY A 48 2.58 21.82 -7.87
C GLY A 48 3.18 22.71 -6.79
N ASP A 49 2.33 23.37 -5.99
CA ASP A 49 2.79 24.25 -4.92
C ASP A 49 2.96 23.53 -3.58
N SER A 50 2.52 22.28 -3.51
CA SER A 50 2.56 21.50 -2.31
C SER A 50 3.56 20.35 -2.47
N SER A 51 4.28 20.02 -1.41
CA SER A 51 5.19 18.90 -1.42
C SER A 51 4.83 17.93 -0.29
N PRO A 52 5.10 16.62 -0.46
CA PRO A 52 4.78 15.65 0.58
C PRO A 52 5.66 15.88 1.81
N LYS A 53 5.06 15.84 2.98
CA LYS A 53 5.76 15.99 4.24
C LYS A 53 5.91 14.67 4.97
N THR A 54 4.82 13.88 5.02
CA THR A 54 4.84 12.57 5.67
C THR A 54 3.63 11.76 5.27
N VAL A 55 3.71 10.45 5.50
CA VAL A 55 2.58 9.55 5.38
C VAL A 55 2.23 9.08 6.79
N VAL A 56 0.96 9.07 7.13
CA VAL A 56 0.47 8.63 8.43
C VAL A 56 -0.36 7.38 8.26
N PHE A 57 -0.02 6.32 8.98
CA PHE A 57 -0.80 5.10 9.05
C PHE A 57 -1.37 5.02 10.47
N GLU A 58 -2.65 5.34 10.61
CA GLU A 58 -3.33 5.20 11.89
C GLU A 58 -3.60 3.71 12.10
N THR A 59 -2.88 3.10 13.02
CA THR A 59 -2.97 1.66 13.23
C THR A 59 -4.26 1.29 13.95
N GLY A 60 -4.67 0.03 13.78
CA GLY A 60 -5.86 -0.49 14.41
C GLY A 60 -7.04 -0.58 13.46
N PRO A 61 -8.13 -1.25 13.91
CA PRO A 61 -9.34 -1.35 13.10
C PRO A 61 -9.92 0.04 12.87
N ALA A 62 -10.38 0.29 11.64
CA ALA A 62 -10.94 1.58 11.22
C ALA A 62 -9.92 2.73 11.18
N GLY A 63 -8.62 2.42 11.21
CA GLY A 63 -7.58 3.44 11.03
C GLY A 63 -7.56 3.92 9.59
N ARG A 64 -6.80 5.01 9.34
CA ARG A 64 -6.66 5.61 8.01
C ARG A 64 -5.22 5.64 7.59
N LEU A 65 -5.00 5.56 6.28
CA LEU A 65 -3.70 5.81 5.67
C LEU A 65 -3.84 7.07 4.81
N PHE A 66 -3.02 8.08 5.10
CA PHE A 66 -3.09 9.34 4.38
C PHE A 66 -1.73 10.04 4.37
N GLU A 67 -1.54 10.95 3.42
CA GLU A 67 -0.34 11.77 3.40
C GLU A 67 -0.65 13.19 3.86
N VAL A 68 0.35 13.83 4.47
CA VAL A 68 0.26 15.23 4.92
C VAL A 68 1.23 16.03 4.09
N MET A 69 0.73 17.09 3.47
CA MET A 69 1.52 17.96 2.61
C MET A 69 2.14 19.09 3.40
N SER A 70 3.11 19.77 2.79
CA SER A 70 3.80 20.91 3.43
C SER A 70 2.85 22.03 3.81
N THR A 71 1.69 22.12 3.16
CA THR A 71 0.67 23.11 3.45
C THR A 71 -0.25 22.70 4.61
N GLY A 72 -0.10 21.48 5.12
CA GLY A 72 -0.99 20.92 6.13
C GLY A 72 -2.19 20.16 5.57
N LYS A 73 -2.37 20.18 4.26
CA LYS A 73 -3.45 19.44 3.60
C LYS A 73 -3.23 17.95 3.71
N GLU A 74 -4.31 17.20 3.91
CA GLU A 74 -4.27 15.74 3.98
C GLU A 74 -4.84 15.14 2.70
N ALA A 75 -4.17 14.13 2.17
CA ALA A 75 -4.67 13.36 1.04
C ALA A 75 -4.95 11.93 1.49
N HIS A 76 -6.21 11.57 1.54
CA HIS A 76 -6.65 10.26 2.02
C HIS A 76 -6.34 9.17 1.00
N TRP A 77 -5.75 8.06 1.46
CA TRP A 77 -5.41 6.93 0.59
C TRP A 77 -6.27 5.71 0.84
N ALA A 78 -6.46 5.35 2.12
CA ALA A 78 -7.08 4.08 2.44
C ALA A 78 -7.66 4.06 3.85
N ASN A 79 -8.55 3.09 4.07
CA ASN A 79 -9.08 2.77 5.39
C ASN A 79 -8.73 1.32 5.73
N VAL A 80 -8.47 1.06 7.01
CA VAL A 80 -8.22 -0.31 7.47
C VAL A 80 -9.56 -1.03 7.61
N ILE A 81 -9.74 -2.12 6.90
CA ILE A 81 -10.96 -2.94 6.98
C ILE A 81 -10.72 -4.29 7.63
N ALA A 82 -9.45 -4.70 7.81
CA ALA A 82 -9.08 -5.87 8.61
C ALA A 82 -7.75 -5.58 9.29
N TRP A 83 -7.64 -5.92 10.56
CA TRP A 83 -6.46 -5.62 11.36
C TRP A 83 -6.16 -6.80 12.27
N GLU A 84 -5.15 -7.60 11.90
CA GLU A 84 -4.79 -8.85 12.59
C GLU A 84 -3.28 -8.94 12.83
N PRO A 85 -2.72 -8.06 13.67
CA PRO A 85 -1.29 -8.08 13.91
C PRO A 85 -0.85 -9.34 14.65
N PRO A 86 0.32 -9.86 14.38
CA PRO A 86 1.26 -9.45 13.35
C PRO A 86 1.10 -10.23 12.05
N HIS A 87 -0.09 -10.76 11.77
CA HIS A 87 -0.33 -11.71 10.68
C HIS A 87 -0.76 -11.05 9.38
N ARG A 88 -1.68 -10.09 9.44
CA ARG A 88 -2.14 -9.43 8.22
C ARG A 88 -2.95 -8.18 8.51
N PHE A 89 -3.08 -7.34 7.49
CA PHE A 89 -4.08 -6.27 7.46
C PHE A 89 -4.61 -6.13 6.04
N VAL A 90 -5.79 -5.54 5.90
CA VAL A 90 -6.40 -5.27 4.61
C VAL A 90 -6.83 -3.80 4.59
N LEU A 91 -6.50 -3.13 3.49
CA LEU A 91 -6.85 -1.74 3.27
C LEU A 91 -7.87 -1.62 2.16
N GLU A 92 -8.88 -0.79 2.39
CA GLU A 92 -9.77 -0.34 1.33
C GLU A 92 -9.09 0.87 0.70
N TRP A 93 -8.57 0.68 -0.52
CA TRP A 93 -7.63 1.62 -1.14
C TRP A 93 -8.35 2.49 -2.17
N LYS A 94 -8.34 3.80 -1.95
CA LYS A 94 -8.98 4.74 -2.86
C LYS A 94 -8.23 6.06 -2.81
N THR A 95 -7.20 6.19 -3.63
CA THR A 95 -6.39 7.42 -3.70
C THR A 95 -7.04 8.47 -4.58
N ASN A 96 -7.88 8.05 -5.54
CA ASN A 96 -8.60 8.97 -6.40
C ASN A 96 -10.02 9.15 -5.87
N PRO A 97 -10.38 10.33 -5.34
CA PRO A 97 -11.71 10.55 -4.79
C PRO A 97 -12.84 10.44 -5.82
N ASP A 98 -12.50 10.56 -7.11
CA ASP A 98 -13.49 10.46 -8.19
C ASP A 98 -13.67 9.02 -8.67
N ALA A 99 -12.90 8.07 -8.15
CA ALA A 99 -13.05 6.67 -8.51
C ALA A 99 -14.43 6.16 -8.09
N ILE A 100 -15.02 5.29 -8.92
CA ILE A 100 -16.35 4.77 -8.66
C ILE A 100 -16.38 3.74 -7.54
N ALA A 101 -15.23 3.18 -7.19
CA ALA A 101 -15.13 2.15 -6.15
C ALA A 101 -13.72 2.10 -5.60
N PRO A 102 -13.54 1.61 -4.36
CA PRO A 102 -12.21 1.33 -3.84
C PRO A 102 -11.68 0.00 -4.39
N THR A 103 -10.37 -0.17 -4.30
CA THR A 103 -9.73 -1.47 -4.48
C THR A 103 -9.29 -1.96 -3.11
N GLU A 104 -8.66 -3.14 -3.03
CA GLU A 104 -8.19 -3.68 -1.76
C GLU A 104 -6.71 -4.02 -1.82
N VAL A 105 -6.00 -3.68 -0.75
CA VAL A 105 -4.60 -4.08 -0.57
C VAL A 105 -4.51 -4.94 0.68
N GLU A 106 -4.10 -6.17 0.51
CA GLU A 106 -3.89 -7.10 1.63
C GLU A 106 -2.41 -7.38 1.76
N VAL A 107 -1.89 -7.33 2.99
CA VAL A 107 -0.50 -7.68 3.27
C VAL A 107 -0.49 -8.74 4.36
N ARG A 108 0.19 -9.86 4.09
CA ARG A 108 0.32 -10.98 5.01
C ARG A 108 1.76 -11.17 5.42
N PHE A 109 1.95 -11.54 6.67
CA PHE A 109 3.26 -11.73 7.29
C PHE A 109 3.32 -13.13 7.88
N THR A 110 4.09 -14.01 7.25
CA THR A 110 4.17 -15.42 7.63
C THR A 110 5.58 -15.75 8.10
N PRO A 111 5.74 -16.36 9.29
CA PRO A 111 7.08 -16.77 9.72
C PRO A 111 7.70 -17.72 8.70
N GLU A 112 8.96 -17.48 8.35
CA GLU A 112 9.69 -18.34 7.43
C GLU A 112 11.15 -18.36 7.82
N GLY A 113 11.61 -19.52 8.32
CA GLY A 113 12.97 -19.63 8.86
C GLY A 113 13.15 -18.68 10.03
N ASP A 114 14.22 -17.88 9.97
CA ASP A 114 14.50 -16.88 11.01
C ASP A 114 13.86 -15.53 10.70
N GLY A 115 13.15 -15.44 9.57
CA GLY A 115 12.56 -14.19 9.13
C GLY A 115 11.08 -14.28 8.87
N THR A 116 10.62 -13.47 7.94
CA THR A 116 9.21 -13.35 7.61
C THR A 116 9.04 -13.28 6.11
N ARG A 117 8.09 -14.05 5.59
CA ARG A 117 7.63 -13.89 4.22
C ARG A 117 6.54 -12.84 4.22
N VAL A 118 6.71 -11.81 3.41
CA VAL A 118 5.73 -10.73 3.28
C VAL A 118 5.09 -10.83 1.91
N ASP A 119 3.77 -11.01 1.88
CA ASP A 119 3.00 -11.12 0.65
C ASP A 119 2.04 -9.95 0.56
N LEU A 120 2.12 -9.20 -0.55
CA LEU A 120 1.23 -8.09 -0.82
C LEU A 120 0.35 -8.43 -2.02
N GLU A 121 -0.95 -8.20 -1.90
CA GLU A 121 -1.87 -8.37 -3.00
C GLU A 121 -2.77 -7.15 -3.13
N HIS A 122 -2.77 -6.53 -4.31
CA HIS A 122 -3.67 -5.43 -4.63
C HIS A 122 -4.69 -5.96 -5.63
N ARG A 123 -5.96 -5.95 -5.28
CA ARG A 123 -7.02 -6.60 -6.04
C ARG A 123 -8.29 -5.75 -6.04
N GLY A 124 -9.30 -6.21 -6.77
CA GLY A 124 -10.60 -5.54 -6.80
C GLY A 124 -10.70 -4.49 -7.91
N PHE A 125 -9.77 -4.49 -8.85
CA PHE A 125 -9.76 -3.51 -9.95
C PHE A 125 -11.00 -3.62 -10.83
N GLU A 126 -11.62 -4.80 -10.91
CA GLU A 126 -12.83 -5.00 -11.71
C GLU A 126 -13.95 -4.04 -11.31
N ALA A 127 -14.01 -3.65 -10.06
CA ALA A 127 -15.01 -2.71 -9.57
C ALA A 127 -14.89 -1.32 -10.20
N LEU A 128 -13.75 -1.01 -10.80
CA LEU A 128 -13.52 0.26 -11.47
C LEU A 128 -14.11 0.32 -12.88
N GLY A 129 -14.64 -0.80 -13.36
CA GLY A 129 -15.26 -0.85 -14.68
C GLY A 129 -14.28 -0.51 -15.80
N LYS A 130 -14.58 0.50 -16.59
CA LYS A 130 -13.74 0.87 -17.74
C LYS A 130 -12.35 1.36 -17.36
N ASP A 131 -12.17 1.79 -16.13
CA ASP A 131 -10.88 2.31 -15.66
C ASP A 131 -10.00 1.23 -15.03
N ALA A 132 -10.50 -0.02 -14.98
CA ALA A 132 -9.80 -1.11 -14.28
C ALA A 132 -8.41 -1.39 -14.82
N GLU A 133 -8.28 -1.50 -16.15
CA GLU A 133 -7.00 -1.82 -16.76
C GLU A 133 -5.98 -0.70 -16.59
N GLU A 134 -6.43 0.54 -16.70
CA GLU A 134 -5.55 1.69 -16.53
C GLU A 134 -5.05 1.78 -15.08
N ALA A 135 -5.94 1.61 -14.12
CA ALA A 135 -5.57 1.62 -12.70
C ALA A 135 -4.60 0.48 -12.38
N HIS A 136 -4.90 -0.72 -12.86
CA HIS A 136 -4.02 -1.87 -12.66
C HIS A 136 -2.62 -1.60 -13.21
N GLY A 137 -2.54 -1.05 -14.44
CA GLY A 137 -1.25 -0.73 -15.06
C GLY A 137 -0.46 0.29 -14.25
N SER A 138 -1.14 1.32 -13.76
CA SER A 138 -0.52 2.37 -12.96
C SER A 138 0.09 1.80 -11.68
N TYR A 139 -0.66 0.99 -10.94
CA TYR A 139 -0.15 0.38 -9.71
C TYR A 139 0.88 -0.71 -9.97
N SER A 140 0.75 -1.44 -11.09
CA SER A 140 1.76 -2.42 -11.48
C SER A 140 3.13 -1.78 -11.70
N ASN A 141 3.15 -0.53 -12.13
CA ASN A 141 4.39 0.22 -12.30
C ASN A 141 4.89 0.84 -10.99
N GLY A 142 3.99 1.13 -10.05
CA GLY A 142 4.33 1.79 -8.80
C GLY A 142 4.78 0.86 -7.69
N TRP A 143 4.09 -0.26 -7.50
CA TRP A 143 4.38 -1.18 -6.39
C TRP A 143 5.81 -1.72 -6.34
N PRO A 144 6.48 -2.04 -7.47
CA PRO A 144 7.84 -2.57 -7.38
C PRO A 144 8.80 -1.66 -6.61
N LYS A 145 8.74 -0.35 -6.85
CA LYS A 145 9.59 0.60 -6.13
C LYS A 145 9.20 0.70 -4.67
N VAL A 146 7.90 0.82 -4.39
CA VAL A 146 7.37 0.96 -3.04
C VAL A 146 7.72 -0.27 -2.20
N PHE A 147 7.44 -1.44 -2.74
CA PHE A 147 7.68 -2.70 -2.02
C PHE A 147 9.18 -2.92 -1.79
N GLN A 148 10.02 -2.60 -2.78
CA GLN A 148 11.47 -2.72 -2.66
C GLN A 148 12.00 -1.81 -1.55
N ASP A 149 11.50 -0.58 -1.46
CA ASP A 149 11.92 0.34 -0.41
C ASP A 149 11.57 -0.20 0.99
N TYR A 150 10.40 -0.82 1.12
CA TYR A 150 10.03 -1.48 2.36
C TYR A 150 11.01 -2.61 2.70
N VAL A 151 11.25 -3.49 1.73
CA VAL A 151 12.12 -4.66 1.93
C VAL A 151 13.51 -4.22 2.37
N GLU A 152 14.06 -3.19 1.74
CA GLU A 152 15.39 -2.69 2.09
C GLU A 152 15.43 -2.08 3.49
N THR A 153 14.36 -1.40 3.89
CA THR A 153 14.29 -0.77 5.19
C THR A 153 14.17 -1.79 6.30
N VAL A 154 13.30 -2.77 6.15
CA VAL A 154 13.07 -3.75 7.21
C VAL A 154 14.26 -4.68 7.41
N GLY A 155 15.11 -4.84 6.39
CA GLY A 155 16.31 -5.67 6.48
C GLY A 155 17.50 -5.02 7.15
N LYS A 156 17.39 -3.77 7.54
CA LYS A 156 18.50 -3.02 8.15
C LYS A 156 18.55 -3.12 9.66
#